data_d0874de636e683257ede0ffcb24e35f3
#
_entry.id   d0874de636e683257ede0ffcb24e35f3
#
_cell.length_a   1.000
_cell.length_b   1.000
_cell.length_c   1.000
_cell.angle_alpha   90.00
_cell.angle_beta   90.00
_cell.angle_gamma   90.00
#
_symmetry.space_group_name_H-M   'P 1'
#
loop_
_entity.id
_entity.type
_entity.pdbx_description
1 polymer ?
#
loop_
_entity_poly.entity_id
_entity_poly.type
_entity_poly.pdbx_seq_one_letter_code
_entity_poly.pdbx_strand_id
1 'polypeptide(L)'
;MVFFMANNNVRSQRLIVTLSALFAALCGLYLLIGGGWLVAIGGSWYYPIAGLAMLGVALLLWRSNRSALWLYAALLLATMIWGVWEVGFDFWALTPRSDILVFFGIWLILPFVWHRLIIPSSGAVAALVVALLISGGILTWAGFNDPQEVHGTLSADTSQADAISAVADEDWPAYGRNQEGQRFSPKKQINPDNDQQMKEAWVIRTCDLKQPNDPGEITNEVTPIKVGDTLYLCTAHQRLFALDAASGKEKWHFDPQLNTNTSFQHVTCRGVSYHEARPDTASAEVMADCPRRILLPVNDGRLFALNAETGKLCETFANKGILNLQTNMPDTSPGLYEPTSPPIITDKTIVIAGSVTDNYSTRETSGVIRGFDVNNG
;
A
#
# COMPACT_ATOMS: atom_id res chain seq x y z
N MET A 1 8.49 55.97 -30.69
CA MET A 1 8.43 54.47 -30.75
C MET A 1 9.47 53.80 -29.80
N VAL A 2 10.67 54.36 -29.63
CA VAL A 2 11.75 53.83 -28.79
C VAL A 2 11.40 53.88 -27.25
N PHE A 3 10.69 54.89 -26.79
CA PHE A 3 10.31 55.04 -25.37
C PHE A 3 9.23 54.04 -24.90
N PHE A 4 8.35 53.57 -25.80
CA PHE A 4 7.31 52.59 -25.49
C PHE A 4 7.88 51.16 -25.38
N MET A 5 8.90 50.83 -26.15
CA MET A 5 9.57 49.52 -26.10
C MET A 5 10.45 49.37 -24.84
N ALA A 6 11.07 50.43 -24.36
CA ALA A 6 11.88 50.39 -23.14
C ALA A 6 11.03 50.15 -21.87
N ASN A 7 9.82 50.71 -21.81
CA ASN A 7 8.94 50.60 -20.64
C ASN A 7 8.29 49.21 -20.51
N ASN A 8 8.01 48.56 -21.68
CA ASN A 8 7.49 47.16 -21.67
C ASN A 8 8.55 46.14 -21.28
N ASN A 9 9.82 46.37 -21.59
CA ASN A 9 10.93 45.51 -21.19
C ASN A 9 11.18 45.57 -19.66
N VAL A 10 11.13 46.74 -19.04
CA VAL A 10 11.32 46.91 -17.61
C VAL A 10 10.15 46.30 -16.79
N ARG A 11 8.91 46.43 -17.30
CA ARG A 11 7.72 45.81 -16.69
C ARG A 11 7.76 44.26 -16.75
N SER A 12 8.09 43.72 -17.94
CA SER A 12 8.27 42.26 -18.11
C SER A 12 9.43 41.70 -17.28
N GLN A 13 10.48 42.50 -17.05
CA GLN A 13 11.64 42.10 -16.31
C GLN A 13 11.37 41.94 -14.79
N ARG A 14 10.56 42.82 -14.19
CA ARG A 14 10.14 42.71 -12.79
C ARG A 14 9.15 41.56 -12.57
N LEU A 15 8.32 41.25 -13.56
CA LEU A 15 7.29 40.24 -13.44
C LEU A 15 7.85 38.84 -13.10
N ILE A 16 8.92 38.41 -13.80
CA ILE A 16 9.53 37.09 -13.58
C ILE A 16 10.07 36.92 -12.15
N VAL A 17 10.80 37.93 -11.65
CA VAL A 17 11.33 37.91 -10.27
C VAL A 17 10.18 37.94 -9.26
N THR A 18 9.15 38.75 -9.52
CA THR A 18 7.95 38.81 -8.67
C THR A 18 7.20 37.49 -8.64
N LEU A 19 7.01 36.82 -9.79
CA LEU A 19 6.37 35.51 -9.85
C LEU A 19 7.20 34.43 -9.12
N SER A 20 8.53 34.48 -9.27
CA SER A 20 9.42 33.58 -8.54
C SER A 20 9.35 33.82 -7.03
N ALA A 21 9.30 35.08 -6.58
CA ALA A 21 9.14 35.44 -5.18
C ALA A 21 7.77 34.99 -4.63
N LEU A 22 6.71 35.16 -5.41
CA LEU A 22 5.36 34.72 -5.04
C LEU A 22 5.29 33.19 -4.91
N PHE A 23 5.86 32.46 -5.86
CA PHE A 23 5.94 31.01 -5.80
C PHE A 23 6.70 30.56 -4.53
N ALA A 24 7.87 31.14 -4.27
CA ALA A 24 8.63 30.84 -3.06
C ALA A 24 7.85 31.19 -1.78
N ALA A 25 7.10 32.28 -1.77
CA ALA A 25 6.28 32.68 -0.63
C ALA A 25 5.12 31.69 -0.39
N LEU A 26 4.43 31.27 -1.43
CA LEU A 26 3.35 30.27 -1.35
C LEU A 26 3.87 28.93 -0.83
N CYS A 27 4.96 28.43 -1.39
CA CYS A 27 5.61 27.20 -0.90
C CYS A 27 6.06 27.36 0.56
N GLY A 28 6.67 28.48 0.91
CA GLY A 28 7.13 28.77 2.27
C GLY A 28 5.99 28.82 3.29
N LEU A 29 4.86 29.46 2.95
CA LEU A 29 3.66 29.50 3.79
C LEU A 29 3.03 28.11 3.94
N TYR A 30 2.92 27.37 2.86
CA TYR A 30 2.40 25.99 2.90
C TYR A 30 3.24 25.10 3.82
N LEU A 31 4.56 25.13 3.66
CA LEU A 31 5.48 24.36 4.51
C LEU A 31 5.47 24.83 5.96
N LEU A 32 5.35 26.14 6.21
CA LEU A 32 5.32 26.67 7.57
C LEU A 32 4.03 26.30 8.31
N ILE A 33 2.88 26.50 7.67
CA ILE A 33 1.58 26.26 8.28
C ILE A 33 1.34 24.75 8.39
N GLY A 34 1.50 24.01 7.28
CA GLY A 34 1.34 22.56 7.25
C GLY A 34 2.38 21.83 8.11
N GLY A 35 3.64 22.30 8.08
CA GLY A 35 4.70 21.79 8.94
C GLY A 35 4.47 22.08 10.42
N GLY A 36 3.94 23.25 10.77
CA GLY A 36 3.51 23.57 12.14
C GLY A 36 2.40 22.65 12.64
N TRP A 37 1.42 22.39 11.80
CA TRP A 37 0.39 21.38 12.07
C TRP A 37 0.98 19.98 12.26
N LEU A 38 1.87 19.57 11.35
CA LEU A 38 2.54 18.28 11.42
C LEU A 38 3.32 18.10 12.72
N VAL A 39 4.06 19.13 13.17
CA VAL A 39 4.76 19.12 14.46
C VAL A 39 3.80 18.99 15.63
N ALA A 40 2.64 19.65 15.58
CA ALA A 40 1.64 19.57 16.65
C ALA A 40 1.10 18.15 16.84
N ILE A 41 1.07 17.33 15.78
CA ILE A 41 0.68 15.91 15.84
C ILE A 41 1.86 14.94 15.97
N GLY A 42 3.07 15.44 16.23
CA GLY A 42 4.27 14.63 16.51
C GLY A 42 5.13 14.31 15.29
N GLY A 43 4.93 15.00 14.17
CA GLY A 43 5.72 14.83 12.96
C GLY A 43 7.00 15.67 12.92
N SER A 44 7.64 15.73 11.74
CA SER A 44 8.98 16.29 11.54
C SER A 44 9.05 17.80 11.67
N TRP A 45 10.04 18.29 12.37
CA TRP A 45 10.41 19.72 12.47
C TRP A 45 11.05 20.29 11.20
N TYR A 46 11.44 19.43 10.28
CA TYR A 46 12.06 19.86 9.02
C TYR A 46 11.17 20.86 8.26
N TYR A 47 9.89 20.56 8.11
CA TYR A 47 8.98 21.34 7.25
C TYR A 47 8.78 22.79 7.67
N PRO A 48 8.51 23.14 8.95
CA PRO A 48 8.40 24.54 9.34
C PRO A 48 9.74 25.30 9.21
N ILE A 49 10.88 24.63 9.45
CA ILE A 49 12.21 25.25 9.28
C ILE A 49 12.47 25.53 7.79
N ALA A 50 12.18 24.57 6.91
CA ALA A 50 12.30 24.74 5.46
C ALA A 50 11.34 25.84 4.95
N GLY A 51 10.14 25.92 5.51
CA GLY A 51 9.17 26.98 5.24
C GLY A 51 9.70 28.37 5.57
N LEU A 52 10.31 28.54 6.74
CA LEU A 52 10.96 29.82 7.12
C LEU A 52 12.11 30.20 6.18
N ALA A 53 12.95 29.21 5.81
CA ALA A 53 14.04 29.45 4.86
C ALA A 53 13.48 29.85 3.48
N MET A 54 12.41 29.20 3.01
CA MET A 54 11.76 29.51 1.74
C MET A 54 11.11 30.91 1.73
N LEU A 55 10.52 31.34 2.86
CA LEU A 55 10.04 32.72 3.03
C LEU A 55 11.21 33.75 2.99
N GLY A 56 12.35 33.38 3.56
CA GLY A 56 13.58 34.15 3.43
C GLY A 56 14.04 34.28 1.98
N VAL A 57 14.00 33.20 1.22
CA VAL A 57 14.27 33.22 -0.24
C VAL A 57 13.28 34.14 -0.96
N ALA A 58 11.99 34.03 -0.66
CA ALA A 58 10.95 34.88 -1.25
C ALA A 58 11.22 36.38 -1.00
N LEU A 59 11.58 36.75 0.22
CA LEU A 59 11.90 38.13 0.60
C LEU A 59 13.11 38.65 -0.15
N LEU A 60 14.19 37.84 -0.27
CA LEU A 60 15.40 38.21 -1.00
C LEU A 60 15.13 38.33 -2.51
N LEU A 61 14.35 37.46 -3.09
CA LEU A 61 13.90 37.56 -4.49
C LEU A 61 13.06 38.82 -4.71
N TRP A 62 12.11 39.12 -3.82
CA TRP A 62 11.30 40.33 -3.87
C TRP A 62 12.16 41.61 -3.89
N ARG A 63 13.24 41.58 -3.10
CA ARG A 63 14.25 42.64 -3.07
C ARG A 63 15.25 42.59 -4.23
N SER A 64 15.08 41.70 -5.19
CA SER A 64 16.01 41.47 -6.30
C SER A 64 17.45 41.21 -5.85
N ASN A 65 17.64 40.52 -4.72
CA ASN A 65 18.94 40.22 -4.13
C ASN A 65 19.42 38.82 -4.48
N ARG A 66 20.62 38.72 -5.07
CA ARG A 66 21.24 37.43 -5.46
C ARG A 66 21.56 36.51 -4.27
N SER A 67 21.64 37.07 -3.04
CA SER A 67 21.79 36.22 -1.85
C SER A 67 20.64 35.20 -1.68
N ALA A 68 19.51 35.42 -2.34
CA ALA A 68 18.44 34.41 -2.45
C ALA A 68 18.97 33.05 -2.94
N LEU A 69 19.90 33.05 -3.91
CA LEU A 69 20.47 31.82 -4.48
C LEU A 69 21.38 31.10 -3.48
N TRP A 70 22.11 31.81 -2.63
CA TRP A 70 22.89 31.22 -1.53
C TRP A 70 21.97 30.53 -0.51
N LEU A 71 20.95 31.27 -0.03
CA LEU A 71 19.99 30.70 0.92
C LEU A 71 19.27 29.51 0.34
N TYR A 72 18.92 29.58 -0.96
CA TYR A 72 18.26 28.46 -1.65
C TYR A 72 19.18 27.25 -1.82
N ALA A 73 20.44 27.46 -2.17
CA ALA A 73 21.44 26.40 -2.25
C ALA A 73 21.62 25.70 -0.89
N ALA A 74 21.68 26.47 0.20
CA ALA A 74 21.74 25.93 1.55
C ALA A 74 20.48 25.12 1.91
N LEU A 75 19.29 25.64 1.56
CA LEU A 75 18.02 24.92 1.77
C LEU A 75 18.00 23.59 1.01
N LEU A 76 18.38 23.60 -0.29
CA LEU A 76 18.39 22.41 -1.11
C LEU A 76 19.34 21.34 -0.55
N LEU A 77 20.56 21.71 -0.17
CA LEU A 77 21.52 20.78 0.43
C LEU A 77 21.04 20.25 1.79
N ALA A 78 20.48 21.13 2.63
CA ALA A 78 19.92 20.72 3.92
C ALA A 78 18.76 19.74 3.73
N THR A 79 17.92 19.94 2.71
CA THR A 79 16.84 19.01 2.32
C THR A 79 17.39 17.66 1.91
N MET A 80 18.43 17.65 1.08
CA MET A 80 19.05 16.38 0.66
C MET A 80 19.70 15.63 1.83
N ILE A 81 20.38 16.34 2.72
CA ILE A 81 20.97 15.74 3.93
C ILE A 81 19.87 15.13 4.82
N TRP A 82 18.81 15.90 5.07
CA TRP A 82 17.69 15.42 5.86
C TRP A 82 16.99 14.26 5.18
N GLY A 83 16.72 14.34 3.87
CA GLY A 83 16.05 13.26 3.12
C GLY A 83 16.85 11.96 3.16
N VAL A 84 18.16 12.01 2.91
CA VAL A 84 19.05 10.82 2.99
C VAL A 84 19.11 10.29 4.44
N TRP A 85 19.10 11.15 5.44
CA TRP A 85 19.06 10.72 6.83
C TRP A 85 17.74 10.01 7.19
N GLU A 86 16.61 10.47 6.63
CA GLU A 86 15.28 9.94 6.95
C GLU A 86 14.96 8.63 6.19
N VAL A 87 15.28 8.57 4.89
CA VAL A 87 14.86 7.46 4.01
C VAL A 87 16.03 6.76 3.30
N GLY A 88 17.27 7.10 3.62
CA GLY A 88 18.43 6.55 2.93
C GLY A 88 18.51 7.00 1.47
N PHE A 89 19.10 6.14 0.63
CA PHE A 89 19.23 6.37 -0.81
C PHE A 89 18.09 5.73 -1.61
N ASP A 90 16.88 5.67 -1.05
CA ASP A 90 15.70 5.24 -1.77
C ASP A 90 15.23 6.34 -2.73
N PHE A 91 15.31 6.08 -4.05
CA PHE A 91 14.95 7.03 -5.09
C PHE A 91 13.48 7.48 -5.00
N TRP A 92 12.57 6.52 -4.80
CA TRP A 92 11.14 6.80 -4.76
C TRP A 92 10.72 7.60 -3.53
N ALA A 93 11.44 7.41 -2.42
CA ALA A 93 11.21 8.17 -1.21
C ALA A 93 11.90 9.55 -1.22
N LEU A 94 13.09 9.69 -1.86
CA LEU A 94 13.81 10.96 -1.97
C LEU A 94 13.18 11.94 -2.97
N THR A 95 12.62 11.42 -4.07
CA THR A 95 12.09 12.24 -5.17
C THR A 95 11.02 13.23 -4.68
N PRO A 96 9.91 12.83 -4.02
CA PRO A 96 8.87 13.77 -3.59
C PRO A 96 9.33 14.75 -2.50
N ARG A 97 10.46 14.48 -1.83
CA ARG A 97 11.07 15.39 -0.84
C ARG A 97 11.91 16.49 -1.48
N SER A 98 12.34 16.31 -2.73
CA SER A 98 13.33 17.18 -3.38
C SER A 98 12.92 17.73 -4.74
N ASP A 99 11.95 17.12 -5.43
CA ASP A 99 11.58 17.43 -6.82
C ASP A 99 11.23 18.91 -7.03
N ILE A 100 10.30 19.46 -6.25
CA ILE A 100 9.88 20.89 -6.34
C ILE A 100 11.08 21.79 -6.10
N LEU A 101 11.95 21.46 -5.12
CA LEU A 101 13.12 22.25 -4.82
C LEU A 101 14.16 22.20 -5.94
N VAL A 102 14.40 21.02 -6.51
CA VAL A 102 15.32 20.85 -7.65
C VAL A 102 14.80 21.63 -8.87
N PHE A 103 13.53 21.47 -9.24
CA PHE A 103 12.95 22.17 -10.38
C PHE A 103 12.93 23.67 -10.21
N PHE A 104 12.60 24.18 -9.01
CA PHE A 104 12.65 25.61 -8.75
C PHE A 104 14.09 26.12 -8.70
N GLY A 105 15.04 25.34 -8.20
CA GLY A 105 16.46 25.64 -8.27
C GLY A 105 16.98 25.79 -9.69
N ILE A 106 16.60 24.85 -10.57
CA ILE A 106 16.90 24.93 -12.02
C ILE A 106 16.30 26.20 -12.63
N TRP A 107 15.06 26.53 -12.29
CA TRP A 107 14.43 27.78 -12.72
C TRP A 107 15.25 29.01 -12.30
N LEU A 108 15.72 29.05 -11.05
CA LEU A 108 16.46 30.19 -10.51
C LEU A 108 17.84 30.42 -11.18
N ILE A 109 18.49 29.34 -11.70
CA ILE A 109 19.77 29.47 -12.42
C ILE A 109 19.62 29.84 -13.90
N LEU A 110 18.41 29.95 -14.43
CA LEU A 110 18.23 30.36 -15.81
C LEU A 110 18.65 31.81 -16.00
N PRO A 111 19.43 32.13 -17.06
CA PRO A 111 20.00 33.46 -17.25
C PRO A 111 18.98 34.59 -17.20
N PHE A 112 17.78 34.37 -17.75
CA PHE A 112 16.71 35.37 -17.75
C PHE A 112 16.06 35.59 -16.38
N VAL A 113 16.38 34.79 -15.34
CA VAL A 113 15.97 34.97 -13.94
C VAL A 113 17.07 35.66 -13.15
N TRP A 114 18.25 35.01 -13.01
CA TRP A 114 19.27 35.51 -12.09
C TRP A 114 19.94 36.82 -12.54
N HIS A 115 20.01 37.11 -13.86
CA HIS A 115 20.51 38.42 -14.31
C HIS A 115 19.62 39.59 -13.88
N ARG A 116 18.40 39.34 -13.46
CA ARG A 116 17.44 40.34 -12.99
C ARG A 116 17.55 40.61 -11.48
N LEU A 117 18.34 39.83 -10.78
CA LEU A 117 18.67 40.06 -9.39
C LEU A 117 19.79 41.14 -9.32
N ILE A 118 19.38 42.36 -9.06
CA ILE A 118 20.22 43.59 -9.22
C ILE A 118 21.27 43.68 -8.14
N ILE A 119 20.93 43.31 -6.90
CA ILE A 119 21.88 43.40 -5.75
C ILE A 119 22.83 42.19 -5.90
N PRO A 120 24.14 42.45 -6.17
CA PRO A 120 25.09 41.39 -6.44
C PRO A 120 25.42 40.59 -5.19
N SER A 121 25.70 39.32 -5.38
CA SER A 121 26.27 38.41 -4.37
C SER A 121 27.27 37.52 -5.06
N SER A 122 28.52 37.59 -4.66
CA SER A 122 29.60 36.82 -5.27
C SER A 122 29.37 35.33 -5.07
N GLY A 123 29.56 34.51 -6.13
CA GLY A 123 29.49 33.05 -6.07
C GLY A 123 28.07 32.47 -5.91
N ALA A 124 27.03 33.30 -5.78
CA ALA A 124 25.67 32.78 -5.49
C ALA A 124 25.12 31.84 -6.55
N VAL A 125 25.34 32.14 -7.84
CA VAL A 125 24.92 31.26 -8.94
C VAL A 125 25.73 29.96 -8.92
N ALA A 126 27.03 30.06 -8.73
CA ALA A 126 27.89 28.87 -8.64
C ALA A 126 27.51 27.96 -7.47
N ALA A 127 27.19 28.53 -6.31
CA ALA A 127 26.73 27.79 -5.14
C ALA A 127 25.45 26.99 -5.44
N LEU A 128 24.47 27.63 -6.09
CA LEU A 128 23.23 26.92 -6.47
C LEU A 128 23.47 25.87 -7.53
N VAL A 129 24.33 26.12 -8.52
CA VAL A 129 24.71 25.11 -9.53
C VAL A 129 25.37 23.91 -8.85
N VAL A 130 26.31 24.13 -7.92
CA VAL A 130 26.93 23.03 -7.16
C VAL A 130 25.91 22.26 -6.35
N ALA A 131 25.00 22.94 -5.65
CA ALA A 131 23.94 22.27 -4.88
C ALA A 131 23.04 21.42 -5.77
N LEU A 132 22.68 21.90 -6.96
CA LEU A 132 21.88 21.14 -7.95
C LEU A 132 22.64 19.94 -8.49
N LEU A 133 23.95 20.07 -8.76
CA LEU A 133 24.78 18.95 -9.23
C LEU A 133 24.92 17.87 -8.14
N ILE A 134 25.09 18.27 -6.88
CA ILE A 134 25.14 17.31 -5.76
C ILE A 134 23.79 16.61 -5.63
N SER A 135 22.69 17.36 -5.63
CA SER A 135 21.34 16.80 -5.49
C SER A 135 21.00 15.86 -6.65
N GLY A 136 21.32 16.27 -7.89
CA GLY A 136 21.14 15.44 -9.08
C GLY A 136 22.02 14.18 -9.05
N GLY A 137 23.25 14.30 -8.54
CA GLY A 137 24.14 13.15 -8.33
C GLY A 137 23.59 12.14 -7.33
N ILE A 138 23.06 12.63 -6.19
CA ILE A 138 22.44 11.78 -5.16
C ILE A 138 21.20 11.07 -5.74
N LEU A 139 20.31 11.79 -6.42
CA LEU A 139 19.11 11.21 -7.02
C LEU A 139 19.46 10.21 -8.14
N THR A 140 20.46 10.52 -8.96
CA THR A 140 20.93 9.58 -9.99
C THR A 140 21.50 8.33 -9.36
N TRP A 141 22.37 8.47 -8.36
CA TRP A 141 22.91 7.32 -7.62
C TRP A 141 21.77 6.47 -7.01
N ALA A 142 20.82 7.10 -6.33
CA ALA A 142 19.67 6.40 -5.73
C ALA A 142 18.84 5.65 -6.80
N GLY A 143 18.66 6.25 -7.99
CA GLY A 143 17.90 5.60 -9.08
C GLY A 143 18.56 4.37 -9.69
N PHE A 144 19.88 4.20 -9.52
CA PHE A 144 20.62 3.02 -9.98
C PHE A 144 20.98 2.03 -8.86
N ASN A 145 20.72 2.39 -7.61
CA ASN A 145 21.08 1.58 -6.44
C ASN A 145 19.88 1.52 -5.48
N ASP A 146 18.82 0.83 -5.91
CA ASP A 146 17.62 0.66 -5.11
C ASP A 146 17.91 -0.20 -3.87
N PRO A 147 17.79 0.32 -2.64
CA PRO A 147 18.03 -0.45 -1.42
C PRO A 147 16.98 -1.54 -1.19
N GLN A 148 15.85 -1.50 -1.89
CA GLN A 148 14.80 -2.51 -1.83
C GLN A 148 15.05 -3.67 -2.79
N GLU A 149 15.96 -3.52 -3.76
CA GLU A 149 16.29 -4.56 -4.71
C GLU A 149 17.18 -5.64 -4.07
N VAL A 150 16.63 -6.83 -3.93
CA VAL A 150 17.36 -7.99 -3.40
C VAL A 150 17.94 -8.81 -4.54
N HIS A 151 19.27 -8.73 -4.70
CA HIS A 151 19.99 -9.60 -5.63
C HIS A 151 20.33 -10.92 -4.95
N GLY A 152 19.82 -12.01 -5.47
CA GLY A 152 20.10 -13.35 -4.97
C GLY A 152 19.91 -14.40 -6.06
N THR A 153 20.55 -15.55 -5.90
CA THR A 153 20.23 -16.73 -6.68
C THR A 153 19.22 -17.57 -5.92
N LEU A 154 18.08 -17.85 -6.53
CA LEU A 154 17.17 -18.86 -6.00
C LEU A 154 17.92 -20.19 -5.91
N SER A 155 17.79 -20.88 -4.78
CA SER A 155 18.27 -22.25 -4.67
C SER A 155 17.60 -23.09 -5.76
N ALA A 156 18.39 -23.79 -6.54
CA ALA A 156 17.87 -24.71 -7.56
C ALA A 156 17.28 -26.01 -6.96
N ASP A 157 17.09 -26.07 -5.65
CA ASP A 157 16.46 -27.21 -4.99
C ASP A 157 14.94 -27.16 -5.19
N THR A 158 14.54 -27.59 -6.40
CA THR A 158 13.14 -27.71 -6.83
C THR A 158 12.49 -29.02 -6.37
N SER A 159 13.22 -29.89 -5.68
CA SER A 159 12.74 -31.23 -5.28
C SER A 159 11.58 -31.18 -4.28
N GLN A 160 11.42 -30.09 -3.53
CA GLN A 160 10.24 -29.88 -2.68
C GLN A 160 9.08 -29.16 -3.38
N ALA A 161 9.35 -28.36 -4.42
CA ALA A 161 8.33 -27.61 -5.14
C ALA A 161 7.32 -28.53 -5.85
N ASP A 162 7.80 -29.62 -6.42
CA ASP A 162 6.96 -30.59 -7.14
C ASP A 162 5.94 -31.30 -6.23
N ALA A 163 6.28 -31.51 -4.95
CA ALA A 163 5.38 -32.14 -3.99
C ALA A 163 4.31 -31.17 -3.43
N ILE A 164 4.59 -29.89 -3.40
CA ILE A 164 3.69 -28.83 -2.90
C ILE A 164 2.68 -28.42 -4.00
N SER A 165 3.05 -28.56 -5.26
CA SER A 165 2.27 -28.09 -6.42
C SER A 165 1.24 -29.09 -6.95
N ALA A 166 1.14 -30.30 -6.40
CA ALA A 166 0.23 -31.35 -6.87
C ALA A 166 -1.24 -31.04 -6.51
N VAL A 167 -1.83 -30.11 -7.23
CA VAL A 167 -3.27 -29.82 -7.16
C VAL A 167 -3.99 -30.72 -8.17
N ALA A 168 -5.05 -31.41 -7.74
CA ALA A 168 -5.91 -32.20 -8.64
C ALA A 168 -6.42 -31.32 -9.80
N ASP A 169 -6.46 -31.87 -10.99
CA ASP A 169 -6.79 -31.12 -12.22
C ASP A 169 -8.17 -30.45 -12.17
N GLU A 170 -9.11 -31.04 -11.45
CA GLU A 170 -10.44 -30.49 -11.22
C GLU A 170 -10.54 -29.43 -10.14
N ASP A 171 -9.50 -29.24 -9.32
CA ASP A 171 -9.56 -28.38 -8.14
C ASP A 171 -8.87 -27.02 -8.32
N TRP A 172 -9.32 -26.07 -7.50
CA TRP A 172 -8.78 -24.73 -7.36
C TRP A 172 -8.73 -24.33 -5.87
N PRO A 173 -7.85 -24.99 -5.06
CA PRO A 173 -7.91 -24.90 -3.60
C PRO A 173 -7.30 -23.62 -3.01
N ALA A 174 -6.72 -22.75 -3.84
CA ALA A 174 -6.10 -21.49 -3.41
C ALA A 174 -6.46 -20.37 -4.39
N TYR A 175 -6.26 -19.11 -3.98
CA TYR A 175 -6.52 -17.91 -4.78
C TYR A 175 -5.93 -17.98 -6.19
N GLY A 176 -4.68 -18.43 -6.31
CA GLY A 176 -3.97 -18.61 -7.58
C GLY A 176 -3.98 -20.06 -8.12
N ARG A 177 -4.91 -20.91 -7.70
CA ARG A 177 -5.01 -22.34 -7.89
C ARG A 177 -4.00 -23.13 -7.05
N ASN A 178 -2.74 -22.79 -7.10
CA ASN A 178 -1.65 -23.39 -6.31
C ASN A 178 -0.88 -22.32 -5.54
N GLN A 179 0.09 -22.74 -4.76
CA GLN A 179 0.90 -21.83 -3.92
C GLN A 179 1.81 -20.91 -4.75
N GLU A 180 2.18 -21.31 -5.96
CA GLU A 180 2.94 -20.49 -6.90
C GLU A 180 2.08 -19.40 -7.58
N GLY A 181 0.76 -19.42 -7.40
CA GLY A 181 -0.15 -18.43 -7.96
C GLY A 181 -0.22 -18.45 -9.48
N GLN A 182 -0.04 -19.61 -10.10
CA GLN A 182 0.04 -19.77 -11.56
C GLN A 182 -1.25 -19.40 -12.29
N ARG A 183 -2.42 -19.51 -11.62
CA ARG A 183 -3.75 -19.21 -12.19
C ARG A 183 -4.03 -19.98 -13.49
N PHE A 184 -3.43 -21.14 -13.65
CA PHE A 184 -3.56 -21.99 -14.82
C PHE A 184 -4.43 -23.20 -14.51
N SER A 185 -5.46 -23.47 -15.34
CA SER A 185 -6.24 -24.69 -15.32
C SER A 185 -5.74 -25.64 -16.43
N PRO A 186 -5.40 -26.90 -16.11
CA PRO A 186 -5.01 -27.88 -17.13
C PRO A 186 -6.18 -28.39 -17.96
N LYS A 187 -7.41 -28.02 -17.63
CA LYS A 187 -8.62 -28.44 -18.34
C LYS A 187 -8.66 -27.88 -19.76
N LYS A 188 -9.10 -28.70 -20.71
CA LYS A 188 -9.17 -28.40 -22.15
C LYS A 188 -10.59 -28.46 -22.72
N GLN A 189 -11.59 -28.64 -21.87
CA GLN A 189 -12.98 -28.75 -22.29
C GLN A 189 -13.51 -27.47 -22.91
N ILE A 190 -13.07 -26.32 -22.40
CA ILE A 190 -13.36 -24.99 -22.96
C ILE A 190 -12.13 -24.54 -23.73
N ASN A 191 -12.33 -24.14 -24.96
CA ASN A 191 -11.27 -23.67 -25.86
C ASN A 191 -11.86 -22.66 -26.85
N PRO A 192 -11.04 -21.98 -27.68
CA PRO A 192 -11.49 -20.94 -28.60
C PRO A 192 -12.54 -21.40 -29.63
N ASP A 193 -12.67 -22.71 -29.86
CA ASP A 193 -13.62 -23.23 -30.84
C ASP A 193 -15.04 -23.44 -30.25
N ASN A 194 -15.17 -23.50 -28.92
CA ASN A 194 -16.43 -23.79 -28.24
C ASN A 194 -16.81 -22.80 -27.12
N ASP A 195 -16.03 -21.79 -26.83
CA ASP A 195 -16.31 -20.81 -25.80
C ASP A 195 -17.65 -20.08 -26.00
N GLN A 196 -18.03 -19.78 -27.24
CA GLN A 196 -19.30 -19.18 -27.61
C GLN A 196 -20.53 -20.10 -27.36
N GLN A 197 -20.31 -21.39 -27.12
CA GLN A 197 -21.36 -22.34 -26.82
C GLN A 197 -21.63 -22.47 -25.32
N MET A 198 -20.87 -21.78 -24.47
CA MET A 198 -21.08 -21.81 -23.04
C MET A 198 -22.47 -21.27 -22.68
N LYS A 199 -23.10 -21.91 -21.72
CA LYS A 199 -24.39 -21.51 -21.15
C LYS A 199 -24.25 -21.39 -19.65
N GLU A 200 -25.03 -20.47 -19.08
CA GLU A 200 -25.18 -20.39 -17.63
C GLU A 200 -25.71 -21.72 -17.08
N ALA A 201 -24.96 -22.31 -16.15
CA ALA A 201 -25.37 -23.56 -15.51
C ALA A 201 -26.30 -23.28 -14.32
N TRP A 202 -25.98 -22.27 -13.52
CA TRP A 202 -26.80 -21.85 -12.36
C TRP A 202 -26.37 -20.45 -11.91
N VAL A 203 -27.23 -19.82 -11.12
CA VAL A 203 -27.00 -18.52 -10.48
C VAL A 203 -27.37 -18.61 -9.01
N ILE A 204 -26.51 -18.07 -8.15
CA ILE A 204 -26.85 -17.84 -6.74
C ILE A 204 -26.87 -16.34 -6.44
N ARG A 205 -27.82 -15.92 -5.59
CA ARG A 205 -27.88 -14.57 -5.02
C ARG A 205 -27.60 -14.67 -3.53
N THR A 206 -26.48 -14.13 -3.09
CA THR A 206 -26.10 -14.11 -1.66
C THR A 206 -26.94 -13.15 -0.84
N CYS A 207 -27.64 -12.22 -1.49
CA CYS A 207 -28.44 -11.17 -0.85
C CYS A 207 -27.62 -10.31 0.15
N ASP A 208 -26.32 -10.26 -0.03
CA ASP A 208 -25.42 -9.43 0.78
C ASP A 208 -25.27 -8.07 0.11
N LEU A 209 -26.13 -7.14 0.50
CA LEU A 209 -26.23 -5.80 -0.08
C LEU A 209 -25.72 -4.77 0.92
N LYS A 210 -25.25 -3.62 0.39
CA LYS A 210 -24.84 -2.47 1.19
C LYS A 210 -25.92 -2.07 2.18
N GLN A 211 -25.54 -1.92 3.45
CA GLN A 211 -26.39 -1.50 4.55
C GLN A 211 -26.25 0.00 4.83
N PRO A 212 -27.24 0.65 5.48
CA PRO A 212 -27.14 2.08 5.79
C PRO A 212 -25.95 2.50 6.65
N ASN A 213 -25.44 1.58 7.48
CA ASN A 213 -24.32 1.83 8.40
C ASN A 213 -22.97 1.42 7.83
N ASP A 214 -22.91 0.92 6.61
CA ASP A 214 -21.66 0.53 5.98
C ASP A 214 -20.81 1.76 5.66
N PRO A 215 -19.47 1.61 5.65
CA PRO A 215 -18.56 2.65 5.20
C PRO A 215 -18.83 3.04 3.74
N GLY A 216 -18.21 4.14 3.32
CA GLY A 216 -18.36 4.65 1.95
C GLY A 216 -18.05 3.60 0.90
N GLU A 217 -17.02 2.81 1.12
CA GLU A 217 -16.54 1.79 0.21
C GLU A 217 -16.86 0.38 0.71
N ILE A 218 -17.64 -0.34 -0.09
CA ILE A 218 -17.96 -1.75 0.08
C ILE A 218 -17.95 -2.41 -1.29
N THR A 219 -17.15 -3.47 -1.46
CA THR A 219 -16.94 -4.10 -2.76
C THR A 219 -17.02 -5.62 -2.69
N ASN A 220 -17.37 -6.23 -3.80
CA ASN A 220 -17.32 -7.68 -3.98
C ASN A 220 -16.12 -8.03 -4.87
N GLU A 221 -15.03 -8.49 -4.26
CA GLU A 221 -13.76 -8.80 -4.94
C GLU A 221 -13.38 -10.27 -4.83
N VAL A 222 -14.33 -11.13 -4.48
CA VAL A 222 -14.05 -12.52 -4.17
C VAL A 222 -13.52 -13.32 -5.37
N THR A 223 -12.47 -14.10 -5.12
CA THR A 223 -12.09 -15.23 -5.95
C THR A 223 -12.52 -16.52 -5.25
N PRO A 224 -13.54 -17.24 -5.74
CA PRO A 224 -13.96 -18.49 -5.17
C PRO A 224 -12.87 -19.55 -5.25
N ILE A 225 -12.81 -20.46 -4.26
CA ILE A 225 -12.00 -21.66 -4.31
C ILE A 225 -12.88 -22.91 -4.45
N LYS A 226 -12.33 -23.94 -5.10
CA LYS A 226 -13.03 -25.23 -5.32
C LYS A 226 -12.18 -26.37 -4.81
N VAL A 227 -12.74 -27.18 -3.93
CA VAL A 227 -12.14 -28.41 -3.42
C VAL A 227 -13.16 -29.56 -3.51
N GLY A 228 -12.81 -30.61 -4.21
CA GLY A 228 -13.74 -31.71 -4.50
C GLY A 228 -15.00 -31.19 -5.22
N ASP A 229 -16.15 -31.46 -4.68
CA ASP A 229 -17.46 -31.04 -5.21
C ASP A 229 -18.00 -29.74 -4.58
N THR A 230 -17.17 -29.02 -3.84
CA THR A 230 -17.60 -27.84 -3.08
C THR A 230 -16.88 -26.59 -3.56
N LEU A 231 -17.67 -25.56 -3.84
CA LEU A 231 -17.21 -24.20 -4.11
C LEU A 231 -17.38 -23.33 -2.84
N TYR A 232 -16.32 -22.69 -2.42
CA TYR A 232 -16.34 -21.75 -1.26
C TYR A 232 -16.16 -20.33 -1.75
N LEU A 233 -17.00 -19.44 -1.26
CA LEU A 233 -16.91 -18.00 -1.56
C LEU A 233 -17.36 -17.18 -0.35
N CYS A 234 -16.74 -16.02 -0.15
CA CYS A 234 -17.18 -15.03 0.81
C CYS A 234 -17.85 -13.83 0.12
N THR A 235 -18.60 -13.06 0.87
CA THR A 235 -19.25 -11.85 0.40
C THR A 235 -18.54 -10.61 0.95
N ALA A 236 -19.00 -9.43 0.58
CA ALA A 236 -18.42 -8.18 1.07
C ALA A 236 -18.44 -8.07 2.60
N HIS A 237 -19.53 -8.51 3.29
CA HIS A 237 -19.60 -8.58 4.76
C HIS A 237 -18.95 -9.86 5.35
N GLN A 238 -18.08 -10.50 4.60
CA GLN A 238 -17.34 -11.73 4.95
C GLN A 238 -18.25 -12.92 5.32
N ARG A 239 -19.51 -12.94 4.87
CA ARG A 239 -20.35 -14.14 4.99
C ARG A 239 -19.81 -15.20 4.06
N LEU A 240 -19.58 -16.40 4.57
CA LEU A 240 -19.00 -17.51 3.82
C LEU A 240 -20.10 -18.48 3.37
N PHE A 241 -20.06 -18.88 2.12
CA PHE A 241 -20.96 -19.87 1.52
C PHE A 241 -20.18 -21.07 1.00
N ALA A 242 -20.68 -22.25 1.27
CA ALA A 242 -20.25 -23.49 0.63
C ALA A 242 -21.37 -24.01 -0.28
N LEU A 243 -21.07 -24.16 -1.56
CA LEU A 243 -22.02 -24.54 -2.60
C LEU A 243 -21.60 -25.85 -3.26
N ASP A 244 -22.57 -26.64 -3.65
CA ASP A 244 -22.33 -27.75 -4.60
C ASP A 244 -21.87 -27.16 -5.95
N ALA A 245 -20.70 -27.54 -6.39
CA ALA A 245 -20.04 -26.90 -7.54
C ALA A 245 -20.81 -27.20 -8.87
N ALA A 246 -21.54 -28.32 -8.96
CA ALA A 246 -22.28 -28.65 -10.14
C ALA A 246 -23.66 -27.99 -10.25
N SER A 247 -24.36 -27.86 -9.12
CA SER A 247 -25.75 -27.36 -9.09
C SER A 247 -25.93 -25.97 -8.51
N GLY A 248 -24.89 -25.42 -7.86
CA GLY A 248 -24.99 -24.16 -7.13
C GLY A 248 -25.82 -24.22 -5.83
N LYS A 249 -26.28 -25.42 -5.44
CA LYS A 249 -27.08 -25.62 -4.24
C LYS A 249 -26.22 -25.34 -2.99
N GLU A 250 -26.73 -24.54 -2.08
CA GLU A 250 -26.08 -24.27 -0.79
C GLU A 250 -25.99 -25.55 0.04
N LYS A 251 -24.77 -25.86 0.50
CA LYS A 251 -24.48 -26.93 1.46
C LYS A 251 -24.56 -26.38 2.88
N TRP A 252 -23.93 -25.24 3.10
CA TRP A 252 -23.96 -24.48 4.35
C TRP A 252 -23.52 -23.03 4.12
N HIS A 253 -23.82 -22.18 5.08
CA HIS A 253 -23.24 -20.84 5.15
C HIS A 253 -22.83 -20.50 6.59
N PHE A 254 -21.95 -19.52 6.73
CA PHE A 254 -21.52 -18.97 8.02
C PHE A 254 -21.52 -17.44 7.96
N ASP A 255 -22.01 -16.81 9.02
CA ASP A 255 -22.01 -15.36 9.18
C ASP A 255 -21.12 -14.98 10.37
N PRO A 256 -19.99 -14.27 10.16
CA PRO A 256 -19.07 -13.87 11.22
C PRO A 256 -19.64 -12.78 12.12
N GLN A 257 -20.83 -12.24 11.83
CA GLN A 257 -21.48 -11.13 12.52
C GLN A 257 -20.54 -9.92 12.56
N LEU A 258 -20.07 -9.47 11.39
CA LEU A 258 -19.26 -8.27 11.28
C LEU A 258 -20.04 -7.04 11.71
N ASN A 259 -19.49 -6.30 12.68
CA ASN A 259 -20.06 -5.02 13.09
C ASN A 259 -19.48 -3.89 12.21
N THR A 260 -20.28 -3.37 11.28
CA THR A 260 -19.89 -2.29 10.36
C THR A 260 -20.05 -0.88 10.95
N ASN A 261 -20.50 -0.75 12.20
CA ASN A 261 -20.57 0.55 12.91
C ASN A 261 -19.16 1.07 13.34
N THR A 262 -18.10 0.57 12.74
CA THR A 262 -16.72 0.96 13.00
C THR A 262 -16.16 1.74 11.80
N SER A 263 -15.03 2.40 12.02
CA SER A 263 -14.37 3.24 10.99
C SER A 263 -13.60 2.42 9.95
N PHE A 264 -14.19 1.36 9.38
CA PHE A 264 -13.55 0.65 8.27
C PHE A 264 -13.35 1.57 7.08
N GLN A 265 -12.19 1.49 6.45
CA GLN A 265 -11.95 2.18 5.17
C GLN A 265 -12.61 1.42 4.03
N HIS A 266 -12.51 0.09 4.05
CA HIS A 266 -12.93 -0.74 2.93
C HIS A 266 -13.47 -2.09 3.42
N VAL A 267 -14.76 -2.30 3.30
CA VAL A 267 -15.38 -3.59 3.61
C VAL A 267 -15.40 -4.47 2.38
N THR A 268 -14.59 -5.51 2.38
CA THR A 268 -14.49 -6.48 1.28
C THR A 268 -13.97 -7.83 1.75
N CYS A 269 -14.22 -8.87 0.97
CA CYS A 269 -13.56 -10.18 1.09
C CYS A 269 -13.03 -10.60 -0.27
N ARG A 270 -11.71 -10.81 -0.38
CA ARG A 270 -11.07 -11.26 -1.61
C ARG A 270 -11.02 -12.78 -1.76
N GLY A 271 -11.33 -13.50 -0.70
CA GLY A 271 -11.39 -14.95 -0.71
C GLY A 271 -11.10 -15.57 0.64
N VAL A 272 -11.08 -16.89 0.65
CA VAL A 272 -10.79 -17.74 1.79
C VAL A 272 -9.69 -18.72 1.44
N SER A 273 -9.09 -19.39 2.45
CA SER A 273 -8.07 -20.40 2.21
C SER A 273 -8.52 -21.77 2.74
N TYR A 274 -8.11 -22.81 2.04
CA TYR A 274 -8.34 -24.19 2.42
C TYR A 274 -7.06 -24.79 3.01
N HIS A 275 -7.22 -25.60 4.05
CA HIS A 275 -6.17 -26.43 4.62
C HIS A 275 -6.69 -27.82 4.93
N GLU A 276 -5.89 -28.84 4.62
CA GLU A 276 -6.09 -30.22 5.03
C GLU A 276 -4.96 -30.64 5.96
N ALA A 277 -5.33 -30.93 7.22
CA ALA A 277 -4.40 -31.37 8.22
C ALA A 277 -3.85 -32.76 7.90
N ARG A 278 -2.55 -32.94 8.08
CA ARG A 278 -1.89 -34.21 7.81
C ARG A 278 -1.61 -34.96 9.12
N PRO A 279 -1.77 -36.29 9.16
CA PRO A 279 -1.55 -37.09 10.37
C PRO A 279 -0.14 -37.00 10.93
N ASP A 280 0.86 -36.65 10.10
CA ASP A 280 2.26 -36.49 10.51
C ASP A 280 2.57 -35.12 11.14
N THR A 281 1.69 -34.12 10.96
CA THR A 281 1.89 -32.75 11.44
C THR A 281 0.80 -32.25 12.39
N ALA A 282 -0.34 -32.92 12.46
CA ALA A 282 -1.48 -32.55 13.29
C ALA A 282 -1.70 -33.54 14.43
N SER A 283 -2.24 -33.06 15.56
CA SER A 283 -2.62 -33.94 16.68
C SER A 283 -3.87 -34.78 16.37
N ALA A 284 -4.08 -35.86 17.11
CA ALA A 284 -5.26 -36.68 16.97
C ALA A 284 -6.56 -35.91 17.24
N GLU A 285 -6.52 -34.91 18.14
CA GLU A 285 -7.67 -34.05 18.44
C GLU A 285 -8.02 -33.16 17.24
N VAL A 286 -7.04 -32.56 16.58
CA VAL A 286 -7.21 -31.77 15.34
C VAL A 286 -7.78 -32.64 14.23
N MET A 287 -7.26 -33.85 14.08
CA MET A 287 -7.76 -34.83 13.07
C MET A 287 -9.20 -35.29 13.34
N ALA A 288 -9.61 -35.36 14.60
CA ALA A 288 -10.96 -35.74 14.98
C ALA A 288 -11.97 -34.59 14.85
N ASP A 289 -11.54 -33.35 15.17
CA ASP A 289 -12.41 -32.16 15.17
C ASP A 289 -12.56 -31.60 13.75
N CYS A 290 -11.43 -31.26 13.11
CA CYS A 290 -11.45 -30.40 11.93
C CYS A 290 -10.28 -30.70 10.99
N PRO A 291 -10.21 -31.91 10.39
CA PRO A 291 -9.09 -32.27 9.52
C PRO A 291 -9.04 -31.42 8.25
N ARG A 292 -10.21 -31.00 7.75
CA ARG A 292 -10.34 -30.11 6.59
C ARG A 292 -11.03 -28.81 7.03
N ARG A 293 -10.37 -27.68 6.78
CA ARG A 293 -10.85 -26.39 7.26
C ARG A 293 -10.78 -25.29 6.23
N ILE A 294 -11.71 -24.36 6.32
CA ILE A 294 -11.68 -23.07 5.64
C ILE A 294 -11.26 -21.99 6.64
N LEU A 295 -10.28 -21.19 6.22
CA LEU A 295 -9.79 -20.03 6.98
C LEU A 295 -10.39 -18.77 6.38
N LEU A 296 -11.25 -18.12 7.15
CA LEU A 296 -11.97 -16.90 6.76
C LEU A 296 -11.40 -15.69 7.53
N PRO A 297 -10.66 -14.78 6.87
CA PRO A 297 -10.28 -13.52 7.48
C PRO A 297 -11.47 -12.56 7.50
N VAL A 298 -11.58 -11.76 8.56
CA VAL A 298 -12.67 -10.81 8.77
C VAL A 298 -12.08 -9.43 9.06
N ASN A 299 -12.68 -8.38 8.50
CA ASN A 299 -12.18 -6.99 8.58
C ASN A 299 -11.92 -6.48 10.00
N ASP A 300 -12.58 -7.04 11.00
CA ASP A 300 -12.38 -6.68 12.40
C ASP A 300 -11.15 -7.32 13.07
N GLY A 301 -10.28 -7.96 12.29
CA GLY A 301 -9.05 -8.58 12.76
C GLY A 301 -9.21 -10.00 13.32
N ARG A 302 -10.38 -10.63 13.13
CA ARG A 302 -10.59 -12.04 13.45
C ARG A 302 -10.23 -12.93 12.26
N LEU A 303 -9.69 -14.12 12.55
CA LEU A 303 -9.58 -15.22 11.59
C LEU A 303 -10.38 -16.40 12.12
N PHE A 304 -11.35 -16.86 11.36
CA PHE A 304 -12.17 -18.01 11.69
C PHE A 304 -11.63 -19.27 11.01
N ALA A 305 -11.54 -20.36 11.75
CA ALA A 305 -11.32 -21.70 11.22
C ALA A 305 -12.64 -22.48 11.27
N LEU A 306 -13.13 -22.89 10.08
CA LEU A 306 -14.41 -23.56 9.92
C LEU A 306 -14.19 -24.93 9.29
N ASN A 307 -14.87 -25.95 9.80
CA ASN A 307 -14.89 -27.26 9.19
C ASN A 307 -15.44 -27.17 7.77
N ALA A 308 -14.66 -27.59 6.79
CA ALA A 308 -14.98 -27.42 5.37
C ALA A 308 -16.28 -28.15 4.95
N GLU A 309 -16.65 -29.23 5.63
CA GLU A 309 -17.85 -30.02 5.29
C GLU A 309 -19.11 -29.47 5.95
N THR A 310 -18.98 -28.94 7.18
CA THR A 310 -20.15 -28.61 8.01
C THR A 310 -20.36 -27.13 8.27
N GLY A 311 -19.35 -26.29 8.01
CA GLY A 311 -19.37 -24.86 8.33
C GLY A 311 -19.30 -24.53 9.83
N LYS A 312 -19.10 -25.53 10.70
CA LYS A 312 -18.96 -25.34 12.14
C LYS A 312 -17.55 -24.87 12.49
N LEU A 313 -17.42 -24.13 13.59
CA LEU A 313 -16.12 -23.71 14.08
C LEU A 313 -15.26 -24.92 14.48
N CYS A 314 -13.96 -24.86 14.18
CA CYS A 314 -12.97 -25.86 14.60
C CYS A 314 -12.60 -25.60 16.06
N GLU A 315 -13.16 -26.36 17.00
CA GLU A 315 -13.01 -26.15 18.45
C GLU A 315 -11.56 -26.23 18.95
N THR A 316 -10.70 -26.97 18.24
CA THR A 316 -9.27 -27.13 18.56
C THR A 316 -8.41 -25.96 18.08
N PHE A 317 -8.95 -25.05 17.27
CA PHE A 317 -8.19 -23.93 16.71
C PHE A 317 -8.33 -22.68 17.59
N ALA A 318 -7.21 -22.11 18.05
CA ALA A 318 -7.12 -20.88 18.82
C ALA A 318 -8.16 -20.83 19.98
N ASN A 319 -8.97 -19.77 20.03
CA ASN A 319 -10.06 -19.69 20.99
C ASN A 319 -11.34 -20.23 20.34
N LYS A 320 -11.52 -21.56 20.36
CA LYS A 320 -12.70 -22.25 19.82
C LYS A 320 -13.04 -21.85 18.38
N GLY A 321 -12.06 -21.91 17.51
CA GLY A 321 -12.21 -21.61 16.09
C GLY A 321 -11.95 -20.15 15.70
N ILE A 322 -11.59 -19.28 16.65
CA ILE A 322 -11.41 -17.85 16.42
C ILE A 322 -10.02 -17.41 16.88
N LEU A 323 -9.21 -16.92 15.94
CA LEU A 323 -7.91 -16.31 16.19
C LEU A 323 -8.01 -14.80 16.11
N ASN A 324 -7.55 -14.09 17.14
CA ASN A 324 -7.39 -12.65 17.09
C ASN A 324 -6.04 -12.29 16.45
N LEU A 325 -6.09 -11.76 15.23
CA LEU A 325 -4.90 -11.38 14.46
C LEU A 325 -4.18 -10.14 15.02
N GLN A 326 -4.84 -9.35 15.86
CA GLN A 326 -4.28 -8.13 16.45
C GLN A 326 -3.58 -8.37 17.79
N THR A 327 -3.53 -9.61 18.28
CA THR A 327 -2.83 -9.94 19.54
C THR A 327 -1.40 -9.42 19.51
N ASN A 328 -1.00 -8.66 20.55
CA ASN A 328 0.32 -8.02 20.68
C ASN A 328 0.63 -6.95 19.62
N MET A 329 -0.34 -6.41 18.90
CA MET A 329 -0.16 -5.22 18.09
C MET A 329 -0.22 -3.95 18.98
N PRO A 330 0.54 -2.91 18.64
CA PRO A 330 0.62 -1.68 19.46
C PRO A 330 -0.70 -0.89 19.50
N ASP A 331 -1.49 -0.94 18.44
CA ASP A 331 -2.81 -0.34 18.36
C ASP A 331 -3.80 -1.35 17.78
N THR A 332 -4.87 -1.59 18.52
CA THR A 332 -5.94 -2.54 18.18
C THR A 332 -7.31 -1.86 18.09
N SER A 333 -7.33 -0.54 17.88
CA SER A 333 -8.57 0.19 17.70
C SER A 333 -9.38 -0.38 16.54
N PRO A 334 -10.70 -0.51 16.68
CA PRO A 334 -11.55 -1.08 15.63
C PRO A 334 -11.43 -0.33 14.31
N GLY A 335 -11.30 -1.06 13.20
CA GLY A 335 -11.20 -0.50 11.85
C GLY A 335 -9.81 -0.01 11.45
N LEU A 336 -8.78 -0.17 12.28
CA LEU A 336 -7.41 0.23 11.92
C LEU A 336 -6.60 -0.88 11.24
N TYR A 337 -7.01 -2.14 11.36
CA TYR A 337 -6.36 -3.30 10.74
C TYR A 337 -7.42 -4.19 10.10
N GLU A 338 -7.39 -4.29 8.79
CA GLU A 338 -8.44 -4.92 7.99
C GLU A 338 -7.85 -6.06 7.11
N PRO A 339 -7.88 -7.32 7.56
CA PRO A 339 -7.47 -8.45 6.73
C PRO A 339 -8.55 -8.74 5.67
N THR A 340 -8.31 -8.33 4.43
CA THR A 340 -9.24 -8.46 3.30
C THR A 340 -8.88 -9.59 2.35
N SER A 341 -7.62 -10.04 2.38
CA SER A 341 -7.09 -11.06 1.47
C SER A 341 -7.04 -12.43 2.12
N PRO A 342 -7.24 -13.52 1.35
CA PRO A 342 -7.09 -14.87 1.88
C PRO A 342 -5.66 -15.08 2.40
N PRO A 343 -5.47 -15.74 3.57
CA PRO A 343 -4.14 -16.07 4.04
C PRO A 343 -3.44 -17.07 3.13
N ILE A 344 -2.12 -16.98 3.05
CA ILE A 344 -1.30 -18.03 2.45
C ILE A 344 -1.10 -19.14 3.46
N ILE A 345 -1.32 -20.38 3.04
CA ILE A 345 -1.22 -21.56 3.90
C ILE A 345 -0.04 -22.42 3.46
N THR A 346 0.84 -22.71 4.39
CA THR A 346 1.88 -23.72 4.22
C THR A 346 1.52 -24.97 5.04
N ASP A 347 2.37 -25.99 5.03
CA ASP A 347 2.16 -27.21 5.82
C ASP A 347 1.99 -26.96 7.32
N LYS A 348 2.58 -25.85 7.84
CA LYS A 348 2.62 -25.56 9.29
C LYS A 348 2.15 -24.15 9.64
N THR A 349 2.08 -23.25 8.68
CA THR A 349 1.95 -21.82 8.97
C THR A 349 0.86 -21.16 8.14
N ILE A 350 0.02 -20.39 8.80
CA ILE A 350 -0.86 -19.38 8.22
C ILE A 350 -0.06 -18.09 8.10
N VAL A 351 0.14 -17.56 6.90
CA VAL A 351 0.77 -16.26 6.67
C VAL A 351 -0.31 -15.29 6.27
N ILE A 352 -0.48 -14.22 7.04
CA ILE A 352 -1.55 -13.24 6.82
C ILE A 352 -1.05 -11.82 7.05
N ALA A 353 -1.55 -10.90 6.24
CA ALA A 353 -1.42 -9.46 6.41
C ALA A 353 -2.81 -8.80 6.39
N GLY A 354 -2.88 -7.59 6.89
CA GLY A 354 -4.06 -6.75 6.78
C GLY A 354 -3.71 -5.41 6.15
N SER A 355 -4.71 -4.79 5.53
CA SER A 355 -4.68 -3.37 5.24
C SER A 355 -4.67 -2.60 6.56
N VAL A 356 -3.93 -1.51 6.60
CA VAL A 356 -3.98 -0.55 7.72
C VAL A 356 -4.64 0.71 7.24
N THR A 357 -5.31 1.40 8.15
CA THR A 357 -5.97 2.68 7.83
C THR A 357 -4.94 3.68 7.36
N ASP A 358 -5.14 4.23 6.16
CA ASP A 358 -4.23 5.18 5.53
C ASP A 358 -4.72 6.63 5.72
N ASN A 359 -3.77 7.57 5.83
CA ASN A 359 -4.03 9.01 5.96
C ASN A 359 -4.89 9.43 7.18
N TYR A 360 -4.95 8.62 8.22
CA TYR A 360 -5.73 8.88 9.41
C TYR A 360 -4.90 9.55 10.52
N SER A 361 -3.69 9.06 10.74
CA SER A 361 -2.84 9.48 11.86
C SER A 361 -1.37 9.26 11.53
N THR A 362 -0.46 9.84 12.33
CA THR A 362 0.98 9.52 12.31
C THR A 362 1.32 8.33 13.24
N ARG A 363 0.32 7.72 13.88
CA ARG A 363 0.44 6.56 14.77
C ARG A 363 -0.51 5.47 14.32
N GLU A 364 -0.38 5.06 13.07
CA GLU A 364 -1.20 4.02 12.49
C GLU A 364 -0.79 2.64 12.98
N THR A 365 -1.71 1.70 12.86
CA THR A 365 -1.48 0.30 13.18
C THR A 365 -0.35 -0.26 12.33
N SER A 366 0.42 -1.20 12.85
CA SER A 366 1.50 -1.85 12.12
C SER A 366 0.97 -2.67 10.95
N GLY A 367 1.52 -2.47 9.74
CA GLY A 367 1.27 -3.27 8.55
C GLY A 367 2.05 -4.60 8.53
N VAL A 368 2.40 -5.15 9.68
CA VAL A 368 3.21 -6.37 9.80
C VAL A 368 2.52 -7.58 9.16
N ILE A 369 3.30 -8.36 8.40
CA ILE A 369 2.91 -9.70 7.96
C ILE A 369 3.19 -10.67 9.11
N ARG A 370 2.21 -11.50 9.47
CA ARG A 370 2.27 -12.38 10.63
C ARG A 370 2.13 -13.85 10.24
N GLY A 371 2.81 -14.71 10.98
CA GLY A 371 2.69 -16.16 10.90
C GLY A 371 2.03 -16.73 12.14
N PHE A 372 1.10 -17.67 11.93
CA PHE A 372 0.43 -18.42 12.99
C PHE A 372 0.48 -19.91 12.67
N ASP A 373 0.42 -20.76 13.69
CA ASP A 373 0.37 -22.20 13.48
C ASP A 373 -0.94 -22.61 12.80
N VAL A 374 -0.86 -23.46 11.78
CA VAL A 374 -2.03 -23.82 10.96
C VAL A 374 -3.00 -24.74 11.70
N ASN A 375 -2.53 -25.49 12.71
CA ASN A 375 -3.32 -26.44 13.46
C ASN A 375 -4.01 -25.83 14.67
N ASN A 376 -3.31 -24.96 15.39
CA ASN A 376 -3.79 -24.44 16.67
C ASN A 376 -3.86 -22.91 16.78
N GLY A 377 -3.42 -22.14 15.75
CA GLY A 377 -3.51 -20.67 15.72
C GLY A 377 -2.26 -19.95 16.28
#